data_6c44ae9cc58d465ccbdf76d4c1046ae2
#
_entry.id   6c44ae9cc58d465ccbdf76d4c1046ae2
#
_cell.length_a   1.000
_cell.length_b   1.000
_cell.length_c   1.000
_cell.angle_alpha   90.00
_cell.angle_beta   90.00
_cell.angle_gamma   90.00
#
_symmetry.space_group_name_H-M   'P 1'
#
loop_
_entity.id
_entity.type
_entity.pdbx_description
1 polymer ?
#
loop_
_entity_poly.entity_id
_entity_poly.type
_entity_poly.pdbx_seq_one_letter_code
_entity_poly.pdbx_strand_id
1 'polypeptide(L)'
;DEMLLRIEVTEAADPLLVDIREEAVIGRADTGSNYMPEIDFAPFGAYRLGLSRKHALLRRRADTLELVDLGSRNGTSVNGQALQPDQPHVIHAGDEVRFASLRVRFLFQARD
;
A
#
# COMPACT_ATOMS: atom_id res chain seq x y z
N ASP A 1 -14.15 5.85 14.65
CA ASP A 1 -14.31 5.20 13.36
C ASP A 1 -13.11 4.39 12.96
N GLU A 2 -13.26 3.09 12.95
CA GLU A 2 -12.20 2.20 12.49
C GLU A 2 -12.41 1.82 11.05
N MET A 3 -11.31 1.69 10.32
CA MET A 3 -11.33 0.99 9.04
C MET A 3 -10.17 0.00 9.07
N LEU A 4 -10.51 -1.28 9.25
CA LEU A 4 -9.51 -2.32 9.25
C LEU A 4 -9.23 -2.73 7.82
N LEU A 5 -7.96 -2.59 7.44
CA LEU A 5 -7.50 -2.96 6.13
C LEU A 5 -6.75 -4.28 6.23
N ARG A 6 -7.16 -5.23 5.42
CA ARG A 6 -6.46 -6.50 5.28
C ARG A 6 -5.73 -6.49 3.96
N ILE A 7 -4.42 -6.58 4.02
CA ILE A 7 -3.59 -6.61 2.81
C ILE A 7 -3.08 -8.02 2.63
N GLU A 8 -3.58 -8.69 1.61
CA GLU A 8 -3.13 -10.04 1.28
C GLU A 8 -1.99 -9.92 0.29
N VAL A 9 -0.80 -10.38 0.71
CA VAL A 9 0.38 -10.37 -0.14
C VAL A 9 0.43 -11.69 -0.89
N THR A 10 0.53 -11.63 -2.22
CA THR A 10 0.61 -12.82 -3.04
C THR A 10 1.80 -13.66 -2.60
N GLU A 11 1.58 -14.95 -2.42
CA GLU A 11 2.58 -15.93 -2.00
C GLU A 11 2.97 -15.84 -0.52
N ALA A 12 2.34 -14.98 0.26
CA ALA A 12 2.56 -14.93 1.70
C ALA A 12 1.42 -15.70 2.40
N ALA A 13 1.76 -16.37 3.51
CA ALA A 13 0.79 -17.15 4.25
C ALA A 13 -0.21 -16.30 5.01
N ASP A 14 0.28 -15.20 5.61
CA ASP A 14 -0.55 -14.37 6.48
C ASP A 14 -0.70 -12.96 5.92
N PRO A 15 -1.87 -12.34 6.08
CA PRO A 15 -2.08 -10.97 5.64
C PRO A 15 -1.48 -9.97 6.63
N LEU A 16 -1.28 -8.75 6.15
CA LEU A 16 -1.06 -7.60 7.02
C LEU A 16 -2.42 -7.04 7.42
N LEU A 17 -2.58 -6.76 8.71
CA LEU A 17 -3.80 -6.11 9.21
C LEU A 17 -3.42 -4.72 9.69
N VAL A 18 -4.07 -3.71 9.14
CA VAL A 18 -3.74 -2.32 9.42
C VAL A 18 -5.00 -1.55 9.75
N ASP A 19 -4.96 -0.78 10.83
CA ASP A 19 -6.05 0.14 11.18
C ASP A 19 -5.72 1.49 10.56
N ILE A 20 -6.48 1.88 9.53
CA ILE A 20 -6.25 3.14 8.84
C ILE A 20 -7.15 4.20 9.44
N ARG A 21 -6.55 5.25 9.98
CA ARG A 21 -7.30 6.38 10.55
C ARG A 21 -7.31 7.55 9.59
N GLU A 22 -6.17 8.00 9.16
CA GLU A 22 -6.06 9.11 8.21
C GLU A 22 -5.16 8.73 7.04
N GLU A 23 -3.87 8.61 7.29
CA GLU A 23 -2.88 8.34 6.24
C GLU A 23 -1.86 7.33 6.72
N ALA A 24 -1.31 6.58 5.78
CA ALA A 24 -0.21 5.67 6.05
C ALA A 24 0.70 5.60 4.84
N VAL A 25 2.00 5.76 5.05
CA VAL A 25 2.98 5.58 3.98
C VAL A 25 3.24 4.09 3.81
N ILE A 26 3.19 3.65 2.57
CA ILE A 26 3.50 2.28 2.17
C ILE A 26 4.91 2.28 1.56
N GLY A 27 5.73 1.35 1.99
CA GLY A 27 7.07 1.23 1.43
C GLY A 27 7.88 0.15 2.09
N ARG A 28 9.16 0.40 2.27
CA ARG A 28 10.04 -0.55 2.92
C ARG A 28 10.97 0.16 3.90
N ALA A 29 11.16 -0.48 5.04
CA ALA A 29 12.10 0.02 6.04
C ALA A 29 13.52 0.02 5.47
N ASP A 30 14.28 1.00 5.88
CA ASP A 30 15.69 1.11 5.49
C ASP A 30 16.53 1.22 6.75
N THR A 31 17.22 0.14 7.11
CA THR A 31 18.02 0.10 8.33
C THR A 31 19.19 1.07 8.28
N GLY A 32 19.70 1.38 7.08
CA GLY A 32 20.81 2.30 6.94
C GLY A 32 20.47 3.73 7.31
N SER A 33 19.21 4.13 7.17
CA SER A 33 18.76 5.49 7.48
C SER A 33 17.74 5.53 8.62
N ASN A 34 17.47 4.39 9.26
CA ASN A 34 16.45 4.27 10.30
C ASN A 34 15.06 4.67 9.84
N TYR A 35 14.80 4.58 8.54
CA TYR A 35 13.49 4.91 8.02
C TYR A 35 12.54 3.73 8.18
N MET A 36 11.31 4.02 8.63
CA MET A 36 10.27 3.01 8.83
C MET A 36 8.92 3.57 8.36
N PRO A 37 8.33 3.03 7.29
CA PRO A 37 6.98 3.44 6.91
C PRO A 37 5.95 2.80 7.84
N GLU A 38 4.73 3.35 7.86
CA GLU A 38 3.64 2.77 8.63
C GLU A 38 3.26 1.37 8.13
N ILE A 39 3.29 1.19 6.82
CA ILE A 39 3.03 -0.11 6.21
C ILE A 39 4.30 -0.56 5.53
N ASP A 40 4.99 -1.51 6.18
CA ASP A 40 6.32 -1.94 5.77
C ASP A 40 6.28 -3.29 5.09
N PHE A 41 6.66 -3.32 3.82
CA PHE A 41 6.73 -4.56 3.07
C PHE A 41 8.13 -5.18 3.01
N ALA A 42 9.08 -4.64 3.80
CA ALA A 42 10.43 -5.23 3.84
C ALA A 42 10.41 -6.73 4.14
N PRO A 43 9.58 -7.22 5.09
CA PRO A 43 9.53 -8.66 5.34
C PRO A 43 9.04 -9.51 4.17
N PHE A 44 8.45 -8.89 3.16
CA PHE A 44 7.89 -9.60 2.00
C PHE A 44 8.80 -9.48 0.77
N GLY A 45 10.07 -9.12 0.97
CA GLY A 45 11.01 -9.03 -0.13
C GLY A 45 10.93 -7.72 -0.91
N ALA A 46 10.47 -6.64 -0.27
CA ALA A 46 10.22 -5.37 -0.94
C ALA A 46 11.46 -4.81 -1.65
N TYR A 47 12.63 -4.92 -1.03
CA TYR A 47 13.85 -4.42 -1.65
C TYR A 47 14.12 -5.13 -2.98
N ARG A 48 14.08 -6.44 -2.96
CA ARG A 48 14.33 -7.27 -4.15
C ARG A 48 13.27 -7.04 -5.22
N LEU A 49 12.03 -6.77 -4.79
CA LEU A 49 10.91 -6.57 -5.72
C LEU A 49 10.79 -5.13 -6.21
N GLY A 50 11.69 -4.26 -5.78
CA GLY A 50 11.81 -2.92 -6.36
C GLY A 50 11.00 -1.83 -5.69
N LEU A 51 10.48 -2.05 -4.47
CA LEU A 51 9.75 -1.00 -3.76
C LEU A 51 10.68 0.11 -3.31
N SER A 52 10.19 1.32 -3.43
CA SER A 52 10.85 2.49 -2.86
C SER A 52 10.61 2.54 -1.35
N ARG A 53 11.46 3.24 -0.63
CA ARG A 53 11.28 3.44 0.82
C ARG A 53 9.96 4.12 1.10
N LYS A 54 9.67 5.21 0.40
CA LYS A 54 8.39 5.90 0.41
C LYS A 54 7.75 5.65 -0.94
N HIS A 55 6.98 4.59 -1.05
CA HIS A 55 6.48 4.15 -2.35
C HIS A 55 5.12 4.78 -2.68
N ALA A 56 4.19 4.72 -1.73
CA ALA A 56 2.84 5.21 -1.95
C ALA A 56 2.25 5.70 -0.64
N LEU A 57 1.21 6.52 -0.75
CA LEU A 57 0.46 7.00 0.39
C LEU A 57 -0.95 6.44 0.32
N LEU A 58 -1.39 5.83 1.39
CA LEU A 58 -2.76 5.39 1.54
C LEU A 58 -3.49 6.41 2.40
N ARG A 59 -4.61 6.93 1.90
CA ARG A 59 -5.34 8.00 2.57
C ARG A 59 -6.80 7.60 2.73
N ARG A 60 -7.29 7.71 3.96
CA ARG A 60 -8.70 7.46 4.23
C ARG A 60 -9.49 8.75 4.12
N ARG A 61 -10.62 8.70 3.39
CA ARG A 61 -11.57 9.79 3.29
C ARG A 61 -12.96 9.26 3.60
N ALA A 62 -13.40 9.46 4.85
CA ALA A 62 -14.64 8.89 5.37
C ALA A 62 -14.63 7.37 5.22
N ASP A 63 -15.43 6.80 4.35
CA ASP A 63 -15.48 5.36 4.14
C ASP A 63 -14.83 4.91 2.84
N THR A 64 -14.02 5.79 2.23
CA THR A 64 -13.27 5.43 1.02
C THR A 64 -11.76 5.47 1.29
N LEU A 65 -11.01 4.74 0.48
CA LEU A 65 -9.56 4.76 0.51
C LEU A 65 -9.03 5.31 -0.82
N GLU A 66 -8.02 6.15 -0.73
CA GLU A 66 -7.30 6.66 -1.89
C GLU A 66 -5.85 6.21 -1.81
N LEU A 67 -5.29 5.88 -2.96
CA LEU A 67 -3.89 5.51 -3.09
C LEU A 67 -3.19 6.53 -3.97
N VAL A 68 -2.02 6.99 -3.52
CA VAL A 68 -1.24 7.99 -4.25
C VAL A 68 0.18 7.44 -4.41
N ASP A 69 0.66 7.34 -5.66
CA ASP A 69 2.06 7.00 -5.89
C ASP A 69 2.92 8.21 -5.55
N LEU A 70 3.94 8.03 -4.72
CA LEU A 70 4.79 9.12 -4.24
C LEU A 70 6.02 9.34 -5.12
N GLY A 71 5.86 9.16 -6.42
CA GLY A 71 6.97 9.27 -7.34
C GLY A 71 7.92 8.08 -7.23
N SER A 72 7.37 6.90 -7.02
CA SER A 72 8.17 5.71 -6.82
C SER A 72 9.00 5.39 -8.06
N ARG A 73 10.12 4.72 -7.83
CA ARG A 73 11.06 4.40 -8.90
C ARG A 73 10.47 3.44 -9.93
N ASN A 74 9.71 2.46 -9.47
CA ASN A 74 9.22 1.39 -10.34
C ASN A 74 7.70 1.36 -10.48
N GLY A 75 7.01 2.36 -9.93
CA GLY A 75 5.60 2.55 -10.19
C GLY A 75 4.65 1.80 -9.27
N THR A 76 3.39 2.19 -9.37
CA THR A 76 2.25 1.58 -8.66
C THR A 76 1.15 1.37 -9.69
N SER A 77 0.47 0.23 -9.63
CA SER A 77 -0.68 -0.01 -10.50
C SER A 77 -1.83 -0.60 -9.71
N VAL A 78 -3.05 -0.36 -10.21
CA VAL A 78 -4.28 -0.89 -9.61
C VAL A 78 -5.02 -1.64 -10.70
N ASN A 79 -5.27 -2.91 -10.49
CA ASN A 79 -5.94 -3.79 -11.46
C ASN A 79 -5.33 -3.68 -12.84
N GLY A 80 -3.98 -3.59 -12.90
CA GLY A 80 -3.23 -3.51 -14.15
C GLY A 80 -3.08 -2.12 -14.73
N GLN A 81 -3.68 -1.09 -14.10
CA GLN A 81 -3.60 0.27 -14.60
C GLN A 81 -2.56 1.06 -13.81
N ALA A 82 -1.55 1.58 -14.50
CA ALA A 82 -0.50 2.38 -13.86
C ALA A 82 -1.07 3.69 -13.34
N LEU A 83 -0.68 4.06 -12.11
CA LEU A 83 -1.08 5.33 -11.53
C LEU A 83 -0.13 6.44 -11.95
N GLN A 84 -0.69 7.63 -12.15
CA GLN A 84 0.13 8.83 -12.33
C GLN A 84 0.66 9.26 -10.98
N PRO A 85 1.95 9.63 -10.86
CA PRO A 85 2.47 10.10 -9.59
C PRO A 85 1.68 11.29 -9.04
N ASP A 86 1.50 11.29 -7.72
CA ASP A 86 0.87 12.37 -6.97
C ASP A 86 -0.62 12.60 -7.28
N GLN A 87 -1.26 11.69 -8.01
CA GLN A 87 -2.69 11.78 -8.28
C GLN A 87 -3.45 10.72 -7.49
N PRO A 88 -4.43 11.10 -6.65
CA PRO A 88 -5.20 10.13 -5.90
C PRO A 88 -6.01 9.21 -6.80
N HIS A 89 -6.08 7.95 -6.41
CA HIS A 89 -6.87 6.93 -7.09
C HIS A 89 -7.69 6.19 -6.05
N VAL A 90 -9.00 6.13 -6.22
CA VAL A 90 -9.87 5.46 -5.26
C VAL A 90 -9.66 3.96 -5.34
N ILE A 91 -9.47 3.34 -4.17
CA ILE A 91 -9.29 1.89 -4.05
C ILE A 91 -10.60 1.29 -3.58
N HIS A 92 -10.99 0.18 -4.20
CA HIS A 92 -12.18 -0.57 -3.83
C HIS A 92 -11.78 -1.89 -3.20
N ALA A 93 -12.61 -2.41 -2.31
CA ALA A 93 -12.34 -3.71 -1.69
C ALA A 93 -12.19 -4.77 -2.77
N GLY A 94 -11.15 -5.57 -2.67
CA GLY A 94 -10.84 -6.59 -3.65
C GLY A 94 -9.88 -6.17 -4.75
N ASP A 95 -9.52 -4.89 -4.82
CA ASP A 95 -8.59 -4.43 -5.84
C ASP A 95 -7.23 -5.08 -5.68
N GLU A 96 -6.65 -5.47 -6.81
CA GLU A 96 -5.27 -5.93 -6.86
C GLU A 96 -4.36 -4.74 -7.10
N VAL A 97 -3.36 -4.57 -6.24
CA VAL A 97 -2.43 -3.46 -6.32
C VAL A 97 -1.03 -4.02 -6.46
N ARG A 98 -0.24 -3.40 -7.32
CA ARG A 98 1.19 -3.72 -7.44
C ARG A 98 2.00 -2.51 -7.03
N PHE A 99 2.91 -2.74 -6.10
CA PHE A 99 3.95 -1.78 -5.75
C PHE A 99 5.24 -2.31 -6.36
N ALA A 100 5.64 -1.76 -7.50
CA ALA A 100 6.72 -2.32 -8.30
C ALA A 100 6.34 -3.75 -8.70
N SER A 101 7.12 -4.76 -8.30
CA SER A 101 6.80 -6.16 -8.59
C SER A 101 6.08 -6.87 -7.45
N LEU A 102 5.81 -6.19 -6.35
CA LEU A 102 5.08 -6.78 -5.23
C LEU A 102 3.58 -6.67 -5.47
N ARG A 103 2.90 -7.82 -5.46
CA ARG A 103 1.47 -7.88 -5.74
C ARG A 103 0.70 -8.14 -4.47
N VAL A 104 -0.33 -7.31 -4.22
CA VAL A 104 -1.18 -7.44 -3.03
C VAL A 104 -2.63 -7.27 -3.43
N ARG A 105 -3.52 -7.66 -2.52
CA ARG A 105 -4.96 -7.41 -2.66
C ARG A 105 -5.43 -6.70 -1.39
N PHE A 106 -6.19 -5.63 -1.58
CA PHE A 106 -6.72 -4.84 -0.48
C PHE A 106 -8.15 -5.28 -0.20
N LEU A 107 -8.42 -5.62 1.06
CA LEU A 107 -9.76 -5.98 1.50
C LEU A 107 -10.09 -5.14 2.72
N PHE A 108 -11.22 -4.50 2.68
CA PHE A 108 -11.66 -3.66 3.79
C PHE A 108 -13.17 -3.48 3.73
N GLN A 109 -13.74 -3.12 4.85
CA GLN A 109 -15.15 -2.80 4.94
C GLN A 109 -15.29 -1.57 5.81
N ALA A 110 -15.91 -0.53 5.26
CA ALA A 110 -16.16 0.67 6.02
C ALA A 110 -17.22 0.40 7.08
N ARG A 111 -17.06 0.99 8.26
CA ARG A 111 -18.07 0.90 9.30
C ARG A 111 -19.06 2.05 9.14
N ASP A 112 -20.31 1.72 9.35
CA ASP A 112 -21.38 2.71 9.32
C ASP A 112 -21.38 3.59 10.56
#